data_47cdb61e6ec8d0186b2aa5619559bb55
#
_entry.id   47cdb61e6ec8d0186b2aa5619559bb55
#
_cell.length_a   1.000
_cell.length_b   1.000
_cell.length_c   1.000
_cell.angle_alpha   90.00
_cell.angle_beta   90.00
_cell.angle_gamma   90.00
#
_symmetry.space_group_name_H-M   'P 1'
#
loop_
_entity.id
_entity.type
_entity.pdbx_description
1 polymer ?
#
loop_
_entity_poly.entity_id
_entity_poly.type
_entity_poly.pdbx_seq_one_letter_code
_entity_poly.pdbx_strand_id
1 'polypeptide(L)'
;VRVVSQRPGVNRFISGQKIYSRGKDIEVSMAIKKEMATDGSETIINVHFSPDDTADDVYRKFNLKVEEVKATSELDSSFDKVAGLLNLIPGLFMKFTVWLLKTMDYFGLIPKFLLQVSPFHGSIFITSMGSLGVPPVYHHLYDFGNIPVFVAFGIKRRQCEMQNDGSIVQHKYIDFSVVTDERICDGFYFASAFKLMKRYLANPDRLDEKPESVVDDVY
;
A
#
# COMPACT_ATOMS: atom_id res chain seq x y z
N VAL A 1 8.40 -3.87 -1.78
CA VAL A 1 9.41 -4.28 -0.80
C VAL A 1 10.81 -3.99 -1.33
N ARG A 2 11.30 -4.67 -2.39
CA ARG A 2 12.68 -4.52 -2.91
C ARG A 2 13.05 -3.08 -3.32
N VAL A 3 12.15 -2.30 -3.88
CA VAL A 3 12.41 -0.88 -4.19
C VAL A 3 12.64 -0.08 -2.92
N VAL A 4 11.84 -0.33 -1.87
CA VAL A 4 12.00 0.33 -0.56
C VAL A 4 13.34 -0.02 0.08
N SER A 5 13.77 -1.29 0.00
CA SER A 5 15.08 -1.71 0.55
C SER A 5 16.27 -0.96 -0.07
N GLN A 6 16.12 -0.44 -1.30
CA GLN A 6 17.15 0.30 -2.03
C GLN A 6 16.91 1.82 -2.06
N ARG A 7 15.70 2.25 -1.75
CA ARG A 7 15.26 3.65 -1.73
C ARG A 7 14.40 3.89 -0.49
N PRO A 8 15.00 3.84 0.71
CA PRO A 8 14.27 3.90 1.98
C PRO A 8 13.52 5.22 2.19
N GLY A 9 13.91 6.30 1.53
CA GLY A 9 13.20 7.58 1.59
C GLY A 9 11.73 7.50 1.18
N VAL A 10 11.31 6.51 0.35
CA VAL A 10 9.89 6.29 0.04
C VAL A 10 9.11 5.65 1.19
N ASN A 11 9.81 5.20 2.24
CA ASN A 11 9.21 4.59 3.45
C ASN A 11 9.18 5.55 4.63
N ARG A 12 9.21 6.84 4.36
CA ARG A 12 9.05 7.91 5.35
C ARG A 12 7.60 8.29 5.49
N PHE A 13 7.28 8.97 6.57
CA PHE A 13 5.93 9.53 6.79
C PHE A 13 6.03 10.88 7.51
N ILE A 14 4.93 11.60 7.51
CA ILE A 14 4.80 12.87 8.22
C ILE A 14 3.91 12.66 9.44
N SER A 15 4.37 13.17 10.58
CA SER A 15 3.54 13.37 11.75
C SER A 15 3.77 14.81 12.25
N GLY A 16 2.70 15.56 12.34
CA GLY A 16 2.76 17.00 12.60
C GLY A 16 3.50 17.74 11.50
N GLN A 17 4.62 18.35 11.85
CA GLN A 17 5.48 19.13 10.95
C GLN A 17 6.83 18.47 10.67
N LYS A 18 6.99 17.21 11.03
CA LYS A 18 8.26 16.50 10.90
C LYS A 18 8.12 15.24 10.06
N ILE A 19 9.20 14.92 9.36
CA ILE A 19 9.35 13.68 8.61
C ILE A 19 9.97 12.64 9.54
N TYR A 20 9.47 11.42 9.46
CA TYR A 20 9.98 10.27 10.21
C TYR A 20 10.24 9.12 9.25
N SER A 21 11.25 8.31 9.56
CA SER A 21 11.51 7.05 8.87
C SER A 21 10.79 5.90 9.57
N ARG A 22 10.22 4.97 8.79
CA ARG A 22 9.70 3.68 9.31
C ARG A 22 10.82 2.66 9.51
N GLY A 23 12.05 3.01 9.13
CA GLY A 23 13.19 2.12 9.21
C GLY A 23 13.00 0.87 8.35
N LYS A 24 13.15 -0.30 8.97
CA LYS A 24 13.09 -1.61 8.29
C LYS A 24 11.70 -2.23 8.24
N ASP A 25 10.68 -1.58 8.77
CA ASP A 25 9.30 -2.07 8.69
C ASP A 25 8.62 -1.50 7.44
N ILE A 26 8.20 -2.39 6.56
CA ILE A 26 7.49 -2.04 5.32
C ILE A 26 6.08 -2.59 5.43
N GLU A 27 5.14 -1.74 5.75
CA GLU A 27 3.74 -2.11 5.90
C GLU A 27 2.97 -1.79 4.61
N VAL A 28 2.35 -2.82 4.04
CA VAL A 28 1.51 -2.69 2.85
C VAL A 28 0.07 -2.98 3.22
N SER A 29 -0.79 -2.00 2.99
CA SER A 29 -2.24 -2.12 3.16
C SER A 29 -2.91 -2.38 1.82
N MET A 30 -3.90 -3.27 1.80
CA MET A 30 -4.68 -3.57 0.60
C MET A 30 -6.16 -3.78 0.94
N ALA A 31 -7.02 -3.11 0.16
CA ALA A 31 -8.46 -3.36 0.21
C ALA A 31 -8.79 -4.65 -0.54
N ILE A 32 -9.52 -5.55 0.10
CA ILE A 32 -10.01 -6.79 -0.49
C ILE A 32 -11.52 -6.94 -0.26
N LYS A 33 -12.23 -7.45 -1.26
CA LYS A 33 -13.61 -7.89 -1.10
C LYS A 33 -13.63 -9.35 -0.72
N LYS A 34 -14.44 -9.70 0.29
CA LYS A 34 -14.67 -11.10 0.67
C LYS A 34 -15.49 -11.82 -0.40
N GLU A 35 -16.48 -11.13 -0.98
CA GLU A 35 -17.30 -11.61 -2.07
C GLU A 35 -17.34 -10.58 -3.20
N MET A 36 -17.30 -11.07 -4.44
CA MET A 36 -17.38 -10.23 -5.64
C MET A 36 -18.83 -9.87 -5.98
N ALA A 37 -19.54 -9.27 -5.00
CA ALA A 37 -20.90 -8.78 -5.12
C ALA A 37 -20.95 -7.27 -4.83
N THR A 38 -21.99 -6.57 -5.29
CA THR A 38 -22.13 -5.12 -5.10
C THR A 38 -22.26 -4.76 -3.62
N ASP A 39 -22.91 -5.62 -2.87
CA ASP A 39 -23.16 -5.55 -1.42
C ASP A 39 -22.16 -6.38 -0.59
N GLY A 40 -21.20 -7.04 -1.27
CA GLY A 40 -20.14 -7.81 -0.62
C GLY A 40 -19.30 -6.93 0.31
N SER A 41 -19.03 -7.44 1.52
CA SER A 41 -18.23 -6.73 2.51
C SER A 41 -16.80 -6.52 2.01
N GLU A 42 -16.27 -5.32 2.25
CA GLU A 42 -14.90 -4.94 1.95
C GLU A 42 -14.13 -4.81 3.25
N THR A 43 -12.92 -5.32 3.28
CA THR A 43 -12.03 -5.19 4.42
C THR A 43 -10.63 -4.82 3.97
N ILE A 44 -9.82 -4.32 4.88
CA ILE A 44 -8.43 -3.95 4.61
C ILE A 44 -7.52 -4.91 5.35
N ILE A 45 -6.53 -5.41 4.64
CA ILE A 45 -5.45 -6.22 5.21
C ILE A 45 -4.18 -5.39 5.27
N ASN A 46 -3.46 -5.52 6.39
CA ASN A 46 -2.13 -4.96 6.59
C ASN A 46 -1.13 -6.11 6.66
N VAL A 47 -0.08 -6.03 5.85
CA VAL A 47 0.98 -7.04 5.79
C VAL A 47 2.33 -6.36 5.99
N HIS A 48 3.11 -6.89 6.95
CA HIS A 48 4.44 -6.39 7.27
C HIS A 48 5.52 -7.19 6.55
N PHE A 49 6.44 -6.46 5.95
CA PHE A 49 7.56 -7.02 5.20
C PHE A 49 8.89 -6.51 5.74
N SER A 50 9.90 -7.38 5.67
CA SER A 50 11.30 -6.99 5.86
C SER A 50 11.90 -6.50 4.54
N PRO A 51 12.86 -5.57 4.56
CA PRO A 51 13.63 -5.19 3.37
C PRO A 51 14.34 -6.37 2.69
N ASP A 52 14.62 -7.44 3.45
CA ASP A 52 15.29 -8.66 2.96
C ASP A 52 14.34 -9.68 2.33
N ASP A 53 13.03 -9.46 2.41
CA ASP A 53 12.05 -10.42 1.88
C ASP A 53 12.21 -10.60 0.37
N THR A 54 12.19 -11.87 -0.04
CA THR A 54 12.18 -12.31 -1.44
C THR A 54 10.77 -12.25 -2.04
N ALA A 55 10.64 -12.49 -3.35
CA ALA A 55 9.32 -12.57 -4.00
C ALA A 55 8.45 -13.67 -3.37
N ASP A 56 9.04 -14.82 -3.05
CA ASP A 56 8.34 -15.94 -2.40
C ASP A 56 7.88 -15.58 -0.98
N ASP A 57 8.74 -14.91 -0.19
CA ASP A 57 8.37 -14.44 1.14
C ASP A 57 7.19 -13.46 1.10
N VAL A 58 7.21 -12.52 0.16
CA VAL A 58 6.13 -11.56 -0.05
C VAL A 58 4.84 -12.27 -0.45
N TYR A 59 4.92 -13.19 -1.41
CA TYR A 59 3.78 -13.98 -1.88
C TYR A 59 3.17 -14.80 -0.74
N ARG A 60 4.00 -15.52 0.01
CA ARG A 60 3.58 -16.35 1.15
C ARG A 60 2.91 -15.53 2.25
N LYS A 61 3.56 -14.45 2.72
CA LYS A 61 3.02 -13.57 3.76
C LYS A 61 1.68 -12.96 3.36
N PHE A 62 1.57 -12.54 2.09
CA PHE A 62 0.36 -11.93 1.58
C PHE A 62 -0.79 -12.94 1.50
N ASN A 63 -0.53 -14.12 0.94
CA ASN A 63 -1.56 -15.16 0.81
C ASN A 63 -2.02 -15.66 2.18
N LEU A 64 -1.12 -15.90 3.13
CA LEU A 64 -1.50 -16.27 4.49
C LEU A 64 -2.48 -15.25 5.10
N LYS A 65 -2.23 -13.97 4.91
CA LYS A 65 -3.12 -12.92 5.42
C LYS A 65 -4.47 -12.87 4.70
N VAL A 66 -4.48 -13.08 3.39
CA VAL A 66 -5.71 -13.18 2.60
C VAL A 66 -6.55 -14.39 3.00
N GLU A 67 -5.92 -15.55 3.19
CA GLU A 67 -6.59 -16.78 3.63
C GLU A 67 -7.16 -16.64 5.06
N GLU A 68 -6.39 -16.05 5.98
CA GLU A 68 -6.84 -15.73 7.34
C GLU A 68 -8.13 -14.91 7.30
N VAL A 69 -8.15 -13.83 6.52
CA VAL A 69 -9.32 -12.96 6.42
C VAL A 69 -10.51 -13.63 5.73
N LYS A 70 -10.27 -14.46 4.72
CA LYS A 70 -11.34 -15.22 4.06
C LYS A 70 -11.94 -16.31 4.94
N ALA A 71 -11.12 -16.95 5.78
CA ALA A 71 -11.56 -17.98 6.71
C ALA A 71 -12.34 -17.42 7.91
N THR A 72 -12.15 -16.14 8.20
CA THR A 72 -12.75 -15.45 9.34
C THR A 72 -14.13 -14.93 9.00
N SER A 73 -15.11 -15.09 9.89
CA SER A 73 -16.47 -14.58 9.69
C SER A 73 -16.50 -13.03 9.55
N GLU A 74 -17.57 -12.49 8.96
CA GLU A 74 -17.68 -11.09 8.48
C GLU A 74 -17.30 -10.00 9.48
N LEU A 75 -17.31 -10.26 10.79
CA LEU A 75 -17.11 -9.26 11.85
C LEU A 75 -15.80 -9.41 12.64
N ASP A 76 -14.89 -10.24 12.19
CA ASP A 76 -13.75 -10.64 13.03
C ASP A 76 -12.42 -9.93 12.71
N SER A 77 -12.35 -9.09 11.67
CA SER A 77 -11.14 -8.29 11.50
C SER A 77 -11.03 -7.26 12.63
N SER A 78 -9.82 -7.03 13.11
CA SER A 78 -9.59 -6.04 14.18
C SER A 78 -10.04 -4.64 13.76
N PHE A 79 -9.94 -4.34 12.48
CA PHE A 79 -10.42 -3.09 11.89
C PHE A 79 -11.96 -3.00 11.96
N ASP A 80 -12.69 -4.05 11.58
CA ASP A 80 -14.15 -4.08 11.62
C ASP A 80 -14.70 -3.96 13.04
N LYS A 81 -14.01 -4.55 14.02
CA LYS A 81 -14.35 -4.39 15.46
C LYS A 81 -14.20 -2.94 15.92
N VAL A 82 -13.11 -2.26 15.54
CA VAL A 82 -12.92 -0.84 15.88
C VAL A 82 -13.95 0.03 15.16
N ALA A 83 -14.21 -0.23 13.88
CA ALA A 83 -15.23 0.48 13.11
C ALA A 83 -16.63 0.27 13.71
N GLY A 84 -16.97 -0.95 14.12
CA GLY A 84 -18.21 -1.30 14.81
C GLY A 84 -18.36 -0.55 16.13
N LEU A 85 -17.30 -0.46 16.92
CA LEU A 85 -17.31 0.32 18.17
C LEU A 85 -17.51 1.82 17.91
N LEU A 86 -16.87 2.36 16.89
CA LEU A 86 -17.06 3.76 16.49
C LEU A 86 -18.50 4.05 16.05
N ASN A 87 -19.16 3.11 15.36
CA ASN A 87 -20.55 3.25 14.92
C ASN A 87 -21.57 3.35 16.08
N LEU A 88 -21.20 2.92 17.29
CA LEU A 88 -22.05 3.08 18.49
C LEU A 88 -22.02 4.51 19.06
N ILE A 89 -21.08 5.35 18.60
CA ILE A 89 -20.92 6.72 19.10
C ILE A 89 -21.96 7.63 18.41
N PRO A 90 -22.81 8.36 19.17
CA PRO A 90 -23.72 9.33 18.60
C PRO A 90 -23.02 10.40 17.77
N GLY A 91 -23.64 10.86 16.67
CA GLY A 91 -22.98 11.69 15.66
C GLY A 91 -22.31 12.98 16.17
N LEU A 92 -22.81 13.59 17.24
CA LEU A 92 -22.17 14.76 17.85
C LEU A 92 -20.85 14.40 18.54
N PHE A 93 -20.83 13.29 19.27
CA PHE A 93 -19.62 12.76 19.90
C PHE A 93 -18.65 12.19 18.88
N MET A 94 -19.13 11.67 17.76
CA MET A 94 -18.30 11.20 16.65
C MET A 94 -17.41 12.32 16.10
N LYS A 95 -17.94 13.53 15.90
CA LYS A 95 -17.14 14.69 15.47
C LYS A 95 -16.00 14.99 16.44
N PHE A 96 -16.30 14.96 17.74
CA PHE A 96 -15.30 15.16 18.78
C PHE A 96 -14.25 14.04 18.77
N THR A 97 -14.68 12.78 18.65
CA THR A 97 -13.78 11.62 18.58
C THR A 97 -12.84 11.71 17.38
N VAL A 98 -13.36 12.03 16.19
CA VAL A 98 -12.55 12.21 14.98
C VAL A 98 -11.58 13.39 15.14
N TRP A 99 -12.03 14.51 15.69
CA TRP A 99 -11.17 15.66 16.00
C TRP A 99 -10.05 15.28 16.97
N LEU A 100 -10.39 14.55 18.04
CA LEU A 100 -9.40 14.07 19.02
C LEU A 100 -8.39 13.14 18.38
N LEU A 101 -8.82 12.15 17.58
CA LEU A 101 -7.94 11.24 16.87
C LEU A 101 -7.00 11.97 15.90
N LYS A 102 -7.51 12.95 15.15
CA LYS A 102 -6.67 13.79 14.26
C LYS A 102 -5.65 14.60 15.06
N THR A 103 -6.03 15.12 16.20
CA THR A 103 -5.13 15.88 17.10
C THR A 103 -4.04 14.95 17.66
N MET A 104 -4.43 13.76 18.12
CA MET A 104 -3.49 12.76 18.62
C MET A 104 -2.53 12.29 17.51
N ASP A 105 -3.03 12.09 16.29
CA ASP A 105 -2.20 11.73 15.14
C ASP A 105 -1.16 12.82 14.83
N TYR A 106 -1.60 14.07 14.81
CA TYR A 106 -0.72 15.22 14.58
C TYR A 106 0.45 15.27 15.58
N PHE A 107 0.20 14.97 16.85
CA PHE A 107 1.22 14.96 17.90
C PHE A 107 1.92 13.61 18.08
N GLY A 108 1.59 12.59 17.27
CA GLY A 108 2.16 11.25 17.39
C GLY A 108 1.75 10.52 18.68
N LEU A 109 0.58 10.84 19.22
CA LEU A 109 0.06 10.32 20.49
C LEU A 109 -0.94 9.17 20.30
N ILE A 110 -1.17 8.71 19.08
CA ILE A 110 -2.06 7.57 18.84
C ILE A 110 -1.48 6.31 19.51
N PRO A 111 -2.26 5.59 20.31
CA PRO A 111 -1.84 4.34 20.92
C PRO A 111 -1.40 3.30 19.89
N LYS A 112 -0.34 2.56 20.17
CA LYS A 112 0.25 1.58 19.24
C LYS A 112 -0.77 0.55 18.73
N PHE A 113 -1.70 0.11 19.60
CA PHE A 113 -2.72 -0.86 19.19
C PHE A 113 -3.68 -0.29 18.13
N LEU A 114 -3.99 1.02 18.18
CA LEU A 114 -4.79 1.67 17.13
C LEU A 114 -4.00 1.86 15.85
N LEU A 115 -2.70 2.16 15.94
CA LEU A 115 -1.84 2.25 14.76
C LEU A 115 -1.74 0.92 14.03
N GLN A 116 -1.61 -0.20 14.77
CA GLN A 116 -1.52 -1.55 14.19
C GLN A 116 -2.79 -2.00 13.46
N VAL A 117 -3.94 -1.47 13.86
CA VAL A 117 -5.24 -1.80 13.26
C VAL A 117 -5.62 -0.80 12.17
N SER A 118 -5.05 0.40 12.22
CA SER A 118 -5.39 1.49 11.30
C SER A 118 -4.87 1.22 9.90
N PRO A 119 -5.72 1.17 8.89
CA PRO A 119 -5.28 1.02 7.50
C PRO A 119 -4.70 2.31 6.91
N PHE A 120 -4.69 3.40 7.69
CA PHE A 120 -4.25 4.73 7.26
C PHE A 120 -2.82 5.06 7.71
N HIS A 121 -2.16 4.14 8.42
CA HIS A 121 -0.82 4.30 8.98
C HIS A 121 0.08 3.17 8.47
N GLY A 122 0.56 3.29 7.24
CA GLY A 122 1.39 2.28 6.59
C GLY A 122 2.37 2.89 5.59
N SER A 123 3.15 2.06 4.95
CA SER A 123 4.13 2.50 3.95
C SER A 123 3.48 2.73 2.59
N ILE A 124 2.63 1.80 2.18
CA ILE A 124 2.04 1.79 0.83
C ILE A 124 0.62 1.24 0.93
N PHE A 125 -0.33 1.92 0.30
CA PHE A 125 -1.66 1.38 0.07
C PHE A 125 -1.80 0.89 -1.36
N ILE A 126 -2.31 -0.33 -1.54
CA ILE A 126 -2.50 -0.92 -2.86
C ILE A 126 -3.98 -1.21 -3.09
N THR A 127 -4.48 -0.87 -4.26
CA THR A 127 -5.81 -1.29 -4.71
C THR A 127 -5.75 -1.95 -6.08
N SER A 128 -6.57 -2.99 -6.27
CA SER A 128 -6.67 -3.71 -7.53
C SER A 128 -8.01 -3.43 -8.21
N MET A 129 -7.95 -2.74 -9.33
CA MET A 129 -9.11 -2.52 -10.20
C MET A 129 -9.22 -3.61 -11.28
N GLY A 130 -8.21 -4.48 -11.37
CA GLY A 130 -8.13 -5.53 -12.38
C GLY A 130 -9.25 -6.58 -12.26
N SER A 131 -9.66 -6.91 -11.04
CA SER A 131 -10.79 -7.81 -10.78
C SER A 131 -12.15 -7.22 -11.16
N LEU A 132 -12.24 -5.89 -11.21
CA LEU A 132 -13.44 -5.15 -11.60
C LEU A 132 -13.51 -4.86 -13.11
N GLY A 133 -12.46 -5.23 -13.86
CA GLY A 133 -12.42 -5.05 -15.30
C GLY A 133 -12.20 -3.59 -15.74
N VAL A 134 -11.71 -2.71 -14.87
CA VAL A 134 -11.52 -1.28 -15.17
C VAL A 134 -10.04 -0.87 -15.15
N PRO A 135 -9.67 0.22 -15.82
CA PRO A 135 -8.31 0.77 -15.77
C PRO A 135 -7.98 1.28 -14.35
N PRO A 136 -6.69 1.53 -14.04
CA PRO A 136 -6.31 2.06 -12.75
C PRO A 136 -6.89 3.46 -12.54
N VAL A 137 -7.32 3.73 -11.31
CA VAL A 137 -7.85 5.04 -10.91
C VAL A 137 -6.77 5.87 -10.23
N TYR A 138 -6.88 7.20 -10.33
CA TYR A 138 -6.11 8.10 -9.48
C TYR A 138 -6.89 8.29 -8.19
N HIS A 139 -6.28 7.88 -7.09
CA HIS A 139 -6.85 8.02 -5.76
C HIS A 139 -6.09 9.13 -5.01
N HIS A 140 -6.80 9.97 -4.27
CA HIS A 140 -6.11 10.92 -3.39
C HIS A 140 -5.52 10.19 -2.17
N LEU A 141 -4.48 10.75 -1.56
CA LEU A 141 -4.01 10.32 -0.25
C LEU A 141 -5.06 10.67 0.80
N TYR A 142 -5.11 9.88 1.86
CA TYR A 142 -6.10 10.09 2.91
C TYR A 142 -5.81 11.36 3.73
N ASP A 143 -6.86 12.06 4.15
CA ASP A 143 -6.76 13.22 5.04
C ASP A 143 -6.45 12.84 6.50
N PHE A 144 -6.55 11.56 6.83
CA PHE A 144 -6.22 10.97 8.11
C PHE A 144 -5.16 9.92 7.96
N GLY A 145 -4.22 9.86 8.91
CA GLY A 145 -3.09 8.96 8.85
C GLY A 145 -1.91 9.52 8.06
N ASN A 146 -1.00 8.64 7.66
CA ASN A 146 0.30 9.05 7.15
C ASN A 146 0.85 8.17 6.02
N ILE A 147 -0.01 7.48 5.29
CA ILE A 147 0.40 6.70 4.12
C ILE A 147 0.90 7.65 3.02
N PRO A 148 2.17 7.54 2.61
CA PRO A 148 2.75 8.46 1.64
C PRO A 148 2.59 8.01 0.19
N VAL A 149 2.26 6.74 -0.06
CA VAL A 149 2.21 6.16 -1.40
C VAL A 149 0.93 5.36 -1.59
N PHE A 150 0.17 5.69 -2.63
CA PHE A 150 -1.01 4.95 -3.04
C PHE A 150 -0.81 4.39 -4.45
N VAL A 151 -0.99 3.09 -4.63
CA VAL A 151 -0.81 2.40 -5.90
C VAL A 151 -2.12 1.77 -6.33
N ALA A 152 -2.61 2.11 -7.51
CA ALA A 152 -3.72 1.43 -8.15
C ALA A 152 -3.24 0.70 -9.40
N PHE A 153 -3.64 -0.55 -9.60
CA PHE A 153 -3.38 -1.25 -10.85
C PHE A 153 -4.69 -1.74 -11.49
N GLY A 154 -4.70 -1.62 -12.82
CA GLY A 154 -5.89 -1.87 -13.63
C GLY A 154 -5.95 -3.28 -14.21
N ILE A 155 -6.93 -3.45 -15.09
CA ILE A 155 -7.11 -4.68 -15.86
C ILE A 155 -5.92 -4.94 -16.79
N LYS A 156 -5.62 -6.21 -17.03
CA LYS A 156 -4.71 -6.62 -18.09
C LYS A 156 -5.28 -6.28 -19.45
N ARG A 157 -4.59 -5.46 -20.23
CA ARG A 157 -4.94 -5.12 -21.61
C ARG A 157 -3.94 -5.71 -22.59
N ARG A 158 -4.41 -5.94 -23.81
CA ARG A 158 -3.55 -6.34 -24.94
C ARG A 158 -3.37 -5.16 -25.85
N GLN A 159 -2.16 -4.96 -26.34
CA GLN A 159 -1.83 -3.92 -27.29
C GLN A 159 -0.94 -4.50 -28.38
N CYS A 160 -1.26 -4.22 -29.63
CA CYS A 160 -0.42 -4.56 -30.77
C CYS A 160 0.56 -3.43 -31.00
N GLU A 161 1.84 -3.76 -31.14
CA GLU A 161 2.92 -2.82 -31.41
C GLU A 161 3.66 -3.24 -32.68
N MET A 162 3.91 -2.28 -33.55
CA MET A 162 4.70 -2.48 -34.75
C MET A 162 6.19 -2.42 -34.39
N GLN A 163 6.93 -3.47 -34.73
CA GLN A 163 8.37 -3.54 -34.53
C GLN A 163 9.10 -2.80 -35.66
N ASN A 164 10.41 -2.55 -35.47
CA ASN A 164 11.23 -1.86 -36.46
C ASN A 164 11.36 -2.61 -37.80
N ASP A 165 11.11 -3.91 -37.82
CA ASP A 165 11.11 -4.76 -39.02
C ASP A 165 9.74 -4.79 -39.74
N GLY A 166 8.74 -4.04 -39.22
CA GLY A 166 7.38 -3.99 -39.76
C GLY A 166 6.47 -5.12 -39.26
N SER A 167 6.96 -6.03 -38.44
CA SER A 167 6.13 -7.07 -37.83
C SER A 167 5.24 -6.49 -36.71
N ILE A 168 4.08 -7.13 -36.47
CA ILE A 168 3.17 -6.75 -35.41
C ILE A 168 3.27 -7.78 -34.29
N VAL A 169 3.63 -7.32 -33.09
CA VAL A 169 3.69 -8.16 -31.88
C VAL A 169 2.63 -7.71 -30.89
N GLN A 170 1.91 -8.68 -30.32
CA GLN A 170 0.91 -8.42 -29.29
C GLN A 170 1.55 -8.55 -27.90
N HIS A 171 1.51 -7.48 -27.12
CA HIS A 171 1.95 -7.46 -25.74
C HIS A 171 0.78 -7.39 -24.77
N LYS A 172 1.02 -7.90 -23.55
CA LYS A 172 0.08 -7.76 -22.42
C LYS A 172 0.62 -6.71 -21.45
N TYR A 173 -0.21 -5.77 -21.11
CA TYR A 173 0.12 -4.64 -20.22
C TYR A 173 -0.79 -4.62 -19.00
N ILE A 174 -0.25 -4.15 -17.90
CA ILE A 174 -0.97 -3.71 -16.71
C ILE A 174 -0.55 -2.27 -16.47
N ASP A 175 -1.53 -1.37 -16.45
CA ASP A 175 -1.28 0.03 -16.17
C ASP A 175 -1.35 0.27 -14.65
N PHE A 176 -0.48 1.14 -14.16
CA PHE A 176 -0.41 1.55 -12.76
C PHE A 176 -0.62 3.06 -12.67
N SER A 177 -1.44 3.48 -11.70
CA SER A 177 -1.49 4.85 -11.21
C SER A 177 -0.84 4.90 -9.84
N VAL A 178 0.07 5.83 -9.64
CA VAL A 178 0.77 6.01 -8.36
C VAL A 178 0.61 7.45 -7.92
N VAL A 179 0.14 7.63 -6.70
CA VAL A 179 0.06 8.93 -6.03
C VAL A 179 1.05 8.93 -4.88
N THR A 180 1.86 9.96 -4.78
CA THR A 180 2.95 10.07 -3.81
C THR A 180 2.87 11.39 -3.06
N ASP A 181 3.28 11.36 -1.79
CA ASP A 181 3.43 12.56 -0.96
C ASP A 181 4.84 13.12 -1.11
N GLU A 182 4.98 14.20 -1.89
CA GLU A 182 6.30 14.84 -2.13
C GLU A 182 6.89 15.49 -0.88
N ARG A 183 6.16 15.58 0.22
CA ARG A 183 6.70 16.07 1.49
C ARG A 183 7.72 15.13 2.10
N ILE A 184 7.67 13.82 1.79
CA ILE A 184 8.61 12.82 2.35
C ILE A 184 9.92 12.71 1.56
N CYS A 185 9.86 12.92 0.26
CA CYS A 185 11.01 13.00 -0.64
C CYS A 185 10.58 13.64 -1.95
N ASP A 186 11.50 14.25 -2.66
CA ASP A 186 11.22 14.98 -3.89
C ASP A 186 10.89 14.09 -5.09
N GLY A 187 10.37 14.71 -6.15
CA GLY A 187 10.01 14.02 -7.39
C GLY A 187 11.19 13.32 -8.06
N PHE A 188 12.42 13.82 -7.91
CA PHE A 188 13.61 13.15 -8.46
C PHE A 188 13.90 11.83 -7.74
N TYR A 189 13.76 11.81 -6.43
CA TYR A 189 13.90 10.60 -5.63
C TYR A 189 12.84 9.56 -6.00
N PHE A 190 11.57 9.97 -6.12
CA PHE A 190 10.49 9.09 -6.60
C PHE A 190 10.77 8.57 -8.01
N ALA A 191 11.23 9.43 -8.93
CA ALA A 191 11.59 9.01 -10.29
C ALA A 191 12.71 7.95 -10.28
N SER A 192 13.69 8.07 -9.36
CA SER A 192 14.73 7.06 -9.18
C SER A 192 14.18 5.73 -8.69
N ALA A 193 13.21 5.76 -7.78
CA ALA A 193 12.52 4.58 -7.27
C ALA A 193 11.69 3.89 -8.37
N PHE A 194 10.97 4.64 -9.20
CA PHE A 194 10.22 4.10 -10.33
C PHE A 194 11.13 3.50 -11.41
N LYS A 195 12.27 4.13 -11.71
CA LYS A 195 13.26 3.54 -12.63
C LYS A 195 13.80 2.22 -12.11
N LEU A 196 14.05 2.13 -10.81
CA LEU A 196 14.49 0.90 -10.16
C LEU A 196 13.38 -0.18 -10.21
N MET A 197 12.14 0.20 -9.92
CA MET A 197 10.98 -0.71 -10.04
C MET A 197 10.88 -1.30 -11.46
N LYS A 198 11.00 -0.46 -12.50
CA LYS A 198 10.99 -0.92 -13.90
C LYS A 198 12.11 -1.93 -14.18
N ARG A 199 13.31 -1.75 -13.62
CA ARG A 199 14.43 -2.70 -13.78
C ARG A 199 14.12 -4.07 -13.15
N TYR A 200 13.51 -4.10 -11.97
CA TYR A 200 13.10 -5.35 -11.32
C TYR A 200 11.96 -6.03 -12.07
N LEU A 201 10.99 -5.27 -12.58
CA LEU A 201 9.91 -5.84 -13.40
C LEU A 201 10.42 -6.40 -14.74
N ALA A 202 11.47 -5.81 -15.32
CA ALA A 202 12.11 -6.34 -16.53
C ALA A 202 12.98 -7.57 -16.26
N ASN A 203 13.46 -7.77 -15.04
CA ASN A 203 14.29 -8.90 -14.62
C ASN A 203 13.78 -9.45 -13.30
N PRO A 204 12.62 -10.11 -13.29
CA PRO A 204 11.94 -10.53 -12.05
C PRO A 204 12.73 -11.58 -11.25
N ASP A 205 13.56 -12.39 -11.88
CA ASP A 205 14.40 -13.43 -11.25
C ASP A 205 15.29 -12.84 -10.13
N ARG A 206 15.66 -11.57 -10.24
CA ARG A 206 16.41 -10.87 -9.17
C ARG A 206 15.61 -10.69 -7.88
N LEU A 207 14.33 -10.91 -7.90
CA LEU A 207 13.47 -10.81 -6.72
C LEU A 207 13.38 -12.13 -5.93
N ASP A 208 13.81 -13.24 -6.54
CA ASP A 208 13.81 -14.55 -5.91
C ASP A 208 14.98 -14.70 -4.91
N GLU A 209 15.99 -13.86 -5.04
CA GLU A 209 17.12 -13.80 -4.12
C GLU A 209 17.01 -12.61 -3.17
N LYS A 210 17.65 -12.72 -2.01
CA LYS A 210 17.75 -11.57 -1.09
C LYS A 210 18.54 -10.44 -1.72
N PRO A 211 18.31 -9.17 -1.33
CA PRO A 211 19.13 -8.06 -1.80
C PRO A 211 20.58 -8.21 -1.34
N GLU A 212 21.54 -7.88 -2.18
CA GLU A 212 22.97 -7.87 -1.82
C GLU A 212 23.26 -6.94 -0.63
N SER A 213 22.49 -5.86 -0.52
CA SER A 213 22.56 -4.91 0.59
C SER A 213 21.21 -4.23 0.78
N VAL A 214 20.93 -3.83 2.01
CA VAL A 214 19.80 -2.95 2.36
C VAL A 214 20.37 -1.57 2.65
N VAL A 215 19.81 -0.56 2.01
CA VAL A 215 20.23 0.84 2.22
C VAL A 215 19.53 1.37 3.45
N ASP A 216 20.30 1.89 4.40
CA ASP A 216 19.75 2.55 5.58
C ASP A 216 19.25 3.97 5.22
N ASP A 217 18.13 4.37 5.83
CA ASP A 217 17.60 5.71 5.66
C ASP A 217 18.44 6.70 6.47
N VAL A 218 19.15 7.57 5.76
CA VAL A 218 19.99 8.61 6.33
C VAL A 218 19.17 9.90 6.41
N TYR A 219 18.32 9.99 7.45
CA TYR A 219 17.52 11.19 7.69
C TYR A 219 17.62 11.64 9.15
#